data_b5176e5361f3702dd0681ac381d00a53
#
_entry.id   b5176e5361f3702dd0681ac381d00a53
#
_cell.length_a   1.000
_cell.length_b   1.000
_cell.length_c   1.000
_cell.angle_alpha   90.00
_cell.angle_beta   90.00
_cell.angle_gamma   90.00
#
_symmetry.space_group_name_H-M   'P 1'
#
loop_
_entity.id
_entity.type
_entity.pdbx_description
1 polymer ?
#
loop_
_entity_poly.entity_id
_entity_poly.type
_entity_poly.pdbx_seq_one_letter_code
_entity_poly.pdbx_strand_id
1 'polypeptide(L)'
;MAGVNKVILLGRLGRDPEVRNFQNGGKVVNLRLATSERYKDREGNQQERTEWHSVAIFNERLGEVAEKYLKKGNEVYIEGQLETRKWQGQDGQEKYSTEIVLRQFRGELQLVGGRGGAGGGEAAEGGSFNGGGGGRSSAFGDRGGSSGGGGRGGWDKPKSADLDDDIPF
;
A
#
# COMPACT_ATOMS: atom_id res chain seq x y z
N MET A 1 21.43 -15.35 26.62
CA MET A 1 20.14 -15.82 26.06
C MET A 1 20.06 -15.41 24.61
N ALA A 2 19.63 -16.32 23.75
CA ALA A 2 19.34 -15.99 22.35
C ALA A 2 17.87 -15.58 22.24
N GLY A 3 17.57 -14.50 21.55
CA GLY A 3 16.21 -14.00 21.29
C GLY A 3 15.99 -13.79 19.81
N VAL A 4 14.73 -13.75 19.38
CA VAL A 4 14.32 -13.41 18.02
C VAL A 4 13.62 -12.05 18.04
N ASN A 5 14.06 -11.14 17.16
CA ASN A 5 13.39 -9.88 16.91
C ASN A 5 13.20 -9.76 15.40
N LYS A 6 12.00 -10.10 14.95
CA LYS A 6 11.60 -10.04 13.54
C LYS A 6 10.17 -9.55 13.43
N VAL A 7 9.95 -8.55 12.58
CA VAL A 7 8.63 -8.02 12.24
C VAL A 7 8.40 -8.22 10.75
N ILE A 8 7.23 -8.70 10.40
CA ILE A 8 6.79 -8.89 9.03
C ILE A 8 5.51 -8.06 8.82
N LEU A 9 5.51 -7.22 7.80
CA LEU A 9 4.37 -6.38 7.45
C LEU A 9 4.06 -6.51 5.95
N LEU A 10 2.79 -6.64 5.64
CA LEU A 10 2.25 -6.46 4.30
C LEU A 10 1.21 -5.34 4.37
N GLY A 11 1.43 -4.23 3.69
CA GLY A 11 0.55 -3.07 3.81
C GLY A 11 0.75 -2.06 2.70
N ARG A 12 0.07 -0.92 2.82
CA ARG A 12 0.08 0.15 1.82
C ARG A 12 0.74 1.41 2.35
N LEU A 13 1.50 2.08 1.48
CA LEU A 13 2.11 3.36 1.81
C LEU A 13 1.06 4.46 1.91
N GLY A 14 1.03 5.14 3.06
CA GLY A 14 0.14 6.28 3.31
C GLY A 14 0.65 7.58 2.72
N ARG A 15 1.95 7.66 2.46
CA ARG A 15 2.64 8.81 1.83
C ARG A 15 3.84 8.33 1.03
N ASP A 16 4.40 9.21 0.21
CA ASP A 16 5.64 8.94 -0.52
C ASP A 16 6.82 8.73 0.46
N PRO A 17 7.84 7.94 0.08
CA PRO A 17 9.03 7.75 0.88
C PRO A 17 9.74 9.07 1.19
N GLU A 18 10.11 9.28 2.45
CA GLU A 18 10.89 10.44 2.89
C GLU A 18 12.37 10.07 3.02
N VAL A 19 13.20 10.71 2.21
CA VAL A 19 14.65 10.49 2.24
C VAL A 19 15.29 11.55 3.13
N ARG A 20 16.17 11.11 4.05
CA ARG A 20 17.01 11.99 4.88
C ARG A 20 18.45 11.58 4.74
N ASN A 21 19.30 12.55 4.42
CA ASN A 21 20.73 12.37 4.36
C ASN A 21 21.36 12.81 5.68
N PHE A 22 22.29 12.03 6.18
CA PHE A 22 23.08 12.38 7.36
C PHE A 22 24.35 13.14 6.94
N GLN A 23 24.90 13.93 7.85
CA GLN A 23 26.14 14.69 7.62
C GLN A 23 27.36 13.80 7.34
N ASN A 24 27.33 12.55 7.77
CA ASN A 24 28.39 11.56 7.54
C ASN A 24 28.25 10.81 6.19
N GLY A 25 27.38 11.30 5.27
CA GLY A 25 27.16 10.68 3.97
C GLY A 25 26.18 9.50 3.98
N GLY A 26 25.66 9.09 5.15
CA GLY A 26 24.64 8.06 5.25
C GLY A 26 23.25 8.56 4.83
N LYS A 27 22.40 7.66 4.38
CA LYS A 27 21.02 7.91 3.96
C LYS A 27 20.06 7.01 4.72
N VAL A 28 18.90 7.54 5.11
CA VAL A 28 17.77 6.77 5.64
C VAL A 28 16.53 7.13 4.85
N VAL A 29 15.74 6.09 4.52
CA VAL A 29 14.44 6.27 3.88
C VAL A 29 13.36 5.88 4.86
N ASN A 30 12.46 6.82 5.16
CA ASN A 30 11.35 6.61 6.08
C ASN A 30 10.07 6.34 5.30
N LEU A 31 9.37 5.28 5.68
CA LEU A 31 8.07 4.92 5.12
C LEU A 31 7.00 5.01 6.21
N ARG A 32 5.78 5.36 5.80
CA ARG A 32 4.59 5.26 6.63
C ARG A 32 3.67 4.21 6.02
N LEU A 33 3.53 3.07 6.69
CA LEU A 33 2.82 1.90 6.20
C LEU A 33 1.52 1.69 6.98
N ALA A 34 0.42 1.47 6.27
CA ALA A 34 -0.87 1.11 6.82
C ALA A 34 -1.14 -0.39 6.63
N THR A 35 -1.54 -1.06 7.70
CA THR A 35 -2.11 -2.41 7.65
C THR A 35 -3.56 -2.32 8.10
N SER A 36 -4.49 -2.88 7.31
CA SER A 36 -5.92 -2.85 7.61
C SER A 36 -6.46 -4.25 7.81
N GLU A 37 -7.20 -4.44 8.87
CA GLU A 37 -7.91 -5.67 9.19
C GLU A 37 -9.42 -5.44 9.14
N ARG A 38 -10.15 -6.38 8.56
CA ARG A 38 -11.60 -6.38 8.56
C ARG A 38 -12.11 -7.46 9.49
N TYR A 39 -12.93 -7.08 10.42
CA TYR A 39 -13.52 -8.01 11.38
C TYR A 39 -15.02 -7.73 11.53
N LYS A 40 -15.76 -8.70 12.08
CA LYS A 40 -17.15 -8.51 12.47
C LYS A 40 -17.22 -8.23 13.96
N ASP A 41 -17.95 -7.19 14.32
CA ASP A 41 -18.23 -6.91 15.72
C ASP A 41 -19.25 -7.92 16.32
N ARG A 42 -19.55 -7.75 17.60
CA ARG A 42 -20.50 -8.65 18.31
C ARG A 42 -21.92 -8.57 17.76
N GLU A 43 -22.24 -7.51 17.06
CA GLU A 43 -23.55 -7.27 16.45
C GLU A 43 -23.64 -7.76 14.99
N GLY A 44 -22.51 -8.27 14.45
CA GLY A 44 -22.42 -8.80 13.09
C GLY A 44 -22.09 -7.76 12.03
N ASN A 45 -21.83 -6.49 12.41
CA ASN A 45 -21.43 -5.43 11.49
C ASN A 45 -19.98 -5.58 11.07
N GLN A 46 -19.67 -5.26 9.82
CA GLN A 46 -18.28 -5.23 9.34
C GLN A 46 -17.59 -3.96 9.82
N GLN A 47 -16.48 -4.14 10.51
CA GLN A 47 -15.59 -3.07 10.96
C GLN A 47 -14.24 -3.18 10.26
N GLU A 48 -13.56 -2.04 10.08
CA GLU A 48 -12.19 -1.98 9.55
C GLU A 48 -11.32 -1.21 10.55
N ARG A 49 -10.22 -1.84 10.94
CA ARG A 49 -9.20 -1.24 11.79
C ARG A 49 -7.92 -1.08 11.03
N THR A 50 -7.35 0.12 11.02
CA THR A 50 -6.09 0.43 10.34
C THR A 50 -5.03 0.80 11.37
N GLU A 51 -3.89 0.09 11.32
CA GLU A 51 -2.70 0.39 12.12
C GLU A 51 -1.64 1.06 11.26
N TRP A 52 -0.97 2.06 11.82
CA TRP A 52 0.05 2.83 11.15
C TRP A 52 1.43 2.52 11.68
N HIS A 53 2.30 2.06 10.82
CA HIS A 53 3.66 1.68 11.15
C HIS A 53 4.68 2.66 10.59
N SER A 54 5.69 2.98 11.41
CA SER A 54 6.87 3.73 10.98
C SER A 54 7.98 2.75 10.64
N VAL A 55 8.52 2.87 9.42
CA VAL A 55 9.59 2.01 8.92
C VAL A 55 10.78 2.87 8.53
N ALA A 56 11.98 2.53 9.01
CA ALA A 56 13.22 3.20 8.70
C ALA A 56 14.18 2.25 7.97
N ILE A 57 14.58 2.59 6.76
CA ILE A 57 15.46 1.80 5.92
C ILE A 57 16.84 2.41 5.96
N PHE A 58 17.79 1.73 6.62
CA PHE A 58 19.20 2.08 6.67
C PHE A 58 20.05 1.29 5.65
N ASN A 59 19.44 0.26 5.04
CA ASN A 59 20.08 -0.46 3.95
C ASN A 59 20.03 0.40 2.69
N GLU A 60 21.18 0.79 2.17
CA GLU A 60 21.31 1.68 1.03
C GLU A 60 20.62 1.14 -0.22
N ARG A 61 20.83 -0.13 -0.54
CA ARG A 61 20.21 -0.79 -1.72
C ARG A 61 18.67 -0.81 -1.63
N LEU A 62 18.14 -1.16 -0.47
CA LEU A 62 16.69 -1.16 -0.24
C LEU A 62 16.14 0.28 -0.21
N GLY A 63 16.91 1.22 0.30
CA GLY A 63 16.57 2.64 0.31
C GLY A 63 16.45 3.21 -1.10
N GLU A 64 17.38 2.88 -2.00
CA GLU A 64 17.32 3.28 -3.40
C GLU A 64 16.12 2.70 -4.13
N VAL A 65 15.81 1.41 -3.88
CA VAL A 65 14.61 0.77 -4.43
C VAL A 65 13.35 1.46 -3.94
N ALA A 66 13.28 1.76 -2.63
CA ALA A 66 12.13 2.44 -2.03
C ALA A 66 11.95 3.85 -2.62
N GLU A 67 13.01 4.64 -2.72
CA GLU A 67 12.98 5.99 -3.27
C GLU A 67 12.56 6.01 -4.75
N LYS A 68 13.06 5.06 -5.55
CA LYS A 68 12.87 5.04 -7.00
C LYS A 68 11.50 4.50 -7.42
N TYR A 69 11.01 3.49 -6.72
CA TYR A 69 9.86 2.72 -7.19
C TYR A 69 8.62 2.84 -6.30
N LEU A 70 8.77 3.25 -5.04
CA LEU A 70 7.64 3.34 -4.13
C LEU A 70 6.99 4.71 -4.16
N LYS A 71 5.65 4.71 -4.14
CA LYS A 71 4.82 5.91 -4.03
C LYS A 71 3.66 5.65 -3.09
N LYS A 72 3.03 6.73 -2.61
CA LYS A 72 1.78 6.65 -1.86
C LYS A 72 0.78 5.69 -2.52
N GLY A 73 0.20 4.80 -1.75
CA GLY A 73 -0.77 3.80 -2.20
C GLY A 73 -0.18 2.48 -2.70
N ASN A 74 1.15 2.40 -2.93
CA ASN A 74 1.78 1.14 -3.29
C ASN A 74 1.69 0.14 -2.14
N GLU A 75 1.52 -1.11 -2.48
CA GLU A 75 1.54 -2.23 -1.55
C GLU A 75 2.94 -2.82 -1.48
N VAL A 76 3.43 -3.01 -0.26
CA VAL A 76 4.79 -3.50 -0.02
C VAL A 76 4.80 -4.56 1.07
N TYR A 77 5.65 -5.55 0.89
CA TYR A 77 6.04 -6.51 1.90
C TYR A 77 7.37 -6.08 2.52
N ILE A 78 7.44 -6.07 3.84
CA ILE A 78 8.60 -5.63 4.59
C ILE A 78 8.92 -6.65 5.69
N GLU A 79 10.19 -7.02 5.79
CA GLU A 79 10.75 -7.68 6.96
C GLU A 79 11.79 -6.78 7.60
N GLY A 80 11.75 -6.67 8.92
CA GLY A 80 12.68 -5.86 9.69
C GLY A 80 12.72 -6.26 11.15
N GLN A 81 13.34 -5.42 11.96
CA GLN A 81 13.43 -5.58 13.42
C GLN A 81 12.70 -4.42 14.09
N LEU A 82 12.06 -4.67 15.22
CA LEU A 82 11.47 -3.64 16.04
C LEU A 82 12.56 -2.98 16.88
N GLU A 83 12.73 -1.68 16.73
CA GLU A 83 13.69 -0.91 17.50
C GLU A 83 12.99 0.27 18.18
N THR A 84 13.29 0.50 19.44
CA THR A 84 12.84 1.68 20.17
C THR A 84 14.00 2.63 20.35
N ARG A 85 13.84 3.85 19.83
CA ARG A 85 14.82 4.91 19.93
C ARG A 85 14.33 5.98 20.90
N LYS A 86 15.21 6.33 21.84
CA LYS A 86 15.03 7.46 22.74
C LYS A 86 15.53 8.74 22.06
N TRP A 87 14.76 9.80 22.13
CA TRP A 87 15.14 11.12 21.62
C TRP A 87 14.61 12.22 22.54
N GLN A 88 15.24 13.38 22.50
CA GLN A 88 14.88 14.51 23.33
C GLN A 88 14.02 15.48 22.50
N GLY A 89 12.81 15.75 22.97
CA GLY A 89 11.92 16.73 22.35
C GLY A 89 12.45 18.17 22.52
N GLN A 90 11.88 19.10 21.78
CA GLN A 90 12.22 20.54 21.91
C GLN A 90 11.85 21.10 23.29
N ASP A 91 10.95 20.43 23.99
CA ASP A 91 10.53 20.69 25.37
C ASP A 91 11.49 20.11 26.43
N GLY A 92 12.63 19.53 26.01
CA GLY A 92 13.61 18.89 26.87
C GLY A 92 13.18 17.54 27.44
N GLN A 93 11.97 17.07 27.13
CA GLN A 93 11.48 15.79 27.60
C GLN A 93 12.02 14.63 26.76
N GLU A 94 12.31 13.51 27.44
CA GLU A 94 12.69 12.28 26.79
C GLU A 94 11.46 11.62 26.17
N LYS A 95 11.53 11.35 24.86
CA LYS A 95 10.49 10.67 24.09
C LYS A 95 11.04 9.38 23.50
N TYR A 96 10.16 8.42 23.34
CA TYR A 96 10.48 7.12 22.75
C TYR A 96 9.71 6.97 21.44
N SER A 97 10.40 6.54 20.40
CA SER A 97 9.77 6.17 19.12
C SER A 97 10.10 4.72 18.82
N THR A 98 9.07 3.92 18.60
CA THR A 98 9.22 2.53 18.18
C THR A 98 9.01 2.44 16.69
N GLU A 99 10.00 1.93 15.99
CA GLU A 99 10.05 1.86 14.53
C GLU A 99 10.49 0.47 14.07
N ILE A 100 10.06 0.08 12.87
CA ILE A 100 10.56 -1.11 12.20
C ILE A 100 11.78 -0.71 11.38
N VAL A 101 12.92 -1.35 11.65
CA VAL A 101 14.20 -0.96 11.07
C VAL A 101 14.72 -2.05 10.13
N LEU A 102 15.03 -1.65 8.89
CA LEU A 102 15.68 -2.49 7.90
C LEU A 102 17.17 -2.15 7.84
N ARG A 103 17.98 -2.99 8.48
CA ARG A 103 19.43 -2.87 8.46
C ARG A 103 20.04 -3.73 7.36
N GLN A 104 21.31 -3.47 7.07
CA GLN A 104 22.08 -4.29 6.14
C GLN A 104 22.09 -5.75 6.61
N PHE A 105 21.80 -6.69 5.69
CA PHE A 105 21.71 -8.14 5.92
C PHE A 105 20.55 -8.64 6.82
N ARG A 106 19.72 -7.76 7.36
CA ARG A 106 18.62 -8.11 8.26
C ARG A 106 17.30 -7.41 7.93
N GLY A 107 17.05 -7.19 6.66
CA GLY A 107 15.81 -6.57 6.20
C GLY A 107 15.51 -6.99 4.79
N GLU A 108 14.24 -7.11 4.48
CA GLU A 108 13.72 -7.40 3.15
C GLU A 108 12.63 -6.41 2.79
N LEU A 109 12.57 -6.05 1.51
CA LEU A 109 11.55 -5.20 0.95
C LEU A 109 11.18 -5.74 -0.43
N GLN A 110 9.90 -6.06 -0.62
CA GLN A 110 9.35 -6.50 -1.89
C GLN A 110 8.16 -5.65 -2.28
N LEU A 111 8.13 -5.23 -3.54
CA LEU A 111 6.96 -4.56 -4.11
C LEU A 111 5.91 -5.62 -4.44
N VAL A 112 4.72 -5.47 -3.86
CA VAL A 112 3.59 -6.37 -4.09
C VAL A 112 2.55 -5.62 -4.91
N GLY A 113 2.04 -6.26 -5.98
CA GLY A 113 0.94 -5.66 -6.74
C GLY A 113 1.32 -4.52 -7.67
N GLY A 114 2.38 -4.66 -8.44
CA GLY A 114 2.68 -3.78 -9.58
C GLY A 114 1.76 -4.02 -10.77
N ARG A 115 0.48 -3.61 -10.66
CA ARG A 115 -0.40 -3.48 -11.83
C ARG A 115 -1.02 -2.09 -11.81
N GLY A 116 -0.24 -1.13 -12.33
CA GLY A 116 -0.71 0.25 -12.42
C GLY A 116 0.41 1.22 -12.76
N GLY A 117 1.17 0.93 -13.82
CA GLY A 117 2.14 1.84 -14.38
C GLY A 117 2.24 1.56 -15.86
N ALA A 118 1.48 2.29 -16.67
CA ALA A 118 1.70 2.37 -18.09
C ALA A 118 3.14 2.86 -18.34
N GLY A 119 3.95 2.03 -18.95
CA GLY A 119 5.32 2.36 -19.32
C GLY A 119 5.87 1.28 -20.22
N GLY A 120 5.64 1.42 -21.54
CA GLY A 120 6.43 0.98 -22.68
C GLY A 120 7.34 -0.23 -22.47
N GLY A 121 6.87 -1.39 -22.81
CA GLY A 121 7.72 -2.51 -23.20
C GLY A 121 7.62 -2.65 -24.70
N GLU A 122 8.68 -2.31 -25.38
CA GLU A 122 8.96 -2.56 -26.79
C GLU A 122 8.65 -4.00 -27.15
N ALA A 123 7.79 -4.15 -28.14
CA ALA A 123 7.50 -5.41 -28.77
C ALA A 123 8.76 -5.91 -29.48
N ALA A 124 9.26 -7.04 -29.06
CA ALA A 124 10.16 -7.84 -29.87
C ALA A 124 9.31 -8.58 -30.91
N GLU A 125 9.51 -8.19 -32.17
CA GLU A 125 9.07 -8.89 -33.37
C GLU A 125 9.55 -10.35 -33.36
N GLY A 126 8.70 -11.23 -33.87
CA GLY A 126 9.17 -12.52 -34.38
C GLY A 126 8.15 -13.62 -34.31
N GLY A 127 7.47 -13.88 -35.40
CA GLY A 127 6.81 -15.17 -35.59
C GLY A 127 5.51 -15.15 -36.35
N SER A 128 5.61 -14.90 -37.65
CA SER A 128 4.60 -15.23 -38.67
C SER A 128 4.31 -16.74 -38.66
N PHE A 129 3.07 -17.14 -38.45
CA PHE A 129 2.57 -18.40 -38.99
C PHE A 129 1.25 -18.15 -39.72
N ASN A 130 1.39 -18.29 -41.04
CA ASN A 130 0.36 -18.31 -42.08
C ASN A 130 -0.39 -19.65 -42.07
N GLY A 131 -1.68 -19.62 -42.27
CA GLY A 131 -2.53 -20.77 -42.56
C GLY A 131 -3.98 -20.43 -42.25
N GLY A 132 -4.79 -20.01 -43.08
CA GLY A 132 -5.38 -20.53 -44.30
C GLY A 132 -6.71 -21.18 -44.00
N GLY A 133 -7.84 -20.60 -44.48
CA GLY A 133 -9.02 -21.41 -44.76
C GLY A 133 -10.36 -20.99 -44.14
N GLY A 134 -11.18 -20.24 -44.90
CA GLY A 134 -12.54 -20.67 -45.29
C GLY A 134 -13.69 -20.41 -44.30
N GLY A 135 -14.49 -19.38 -44.49
CA GLY A 135 -15.68 -19.48 -45.31
C GLY A 135 -17.01 -19.47 -44.54
N ARG A 136 -17.90 -18.55 -44.97
CA ARG A 136 -19.37 -18.52 -44.90
C ARG A 136 -20.02 -17.87 -43.65
N SER A 137 -20.40 -16.64 -43.82
CA SER A 137 -21.73 -16.04 -44.13
C SER A 137 -22.94 -16.75 -43.52
N SER A 138 -23.67 -16.07 -42.66
CA SER A 138 -25.11 -15.86 -42.86
C SER A 138 -25.63 -14.80 -41.88
N ALA A 139 -26.31 -13.87 -42.46
CA ALA A 139 -27.12 -12.82 -41.88
C ALA A 139 -28.43 -13.35 -41.34
N PHE A 140 -29.10 -12.55 -40.57
CA PHE A 140 -30.53 -12.44 -40.22
C PHE A 140 -30.62 -12.15 -38.73
N GLY A 141 -31.28 -11.12 -38.21
CA GLY A 141 -32.42 -10.34 -38.62
C GLY A 141 -32.85 -9.58 -37.39
N ASP A 142 -33.01 -8.35 -37.55
CA ASP A 142 -33.94 -7.33 -37.12
C ASP A 142 -35.11 -7.72 -36.20
N ARG A 143 -35.42 -6.83 -35.27
CA ARG A 143 -36.66 -6.35 -34.62
C ARG A 143 -36.40 -6.22 -33.10
N GLY A 144 -36.50 -5.03 -32.45
CA GLY A 144 -37.52 -4.01 -32.56
C GLY A 144 -38.26 -3.91 -31.22
N GLY A 145 -38.40 -2.70 -30.66
CA GLY A 145 -39.39 -2.38 -29.64
C GLY A 145 -38.80 -2.05 -28.27
N SER A 146 -38.67 -0.82 -27.88
CA SER A 146 -39.67 0.12 -27.40
C SER A 146 -39.82 0.20 -25.88
N SER A 147 -39.53 1.40 -25.36
CA SER A 147 -40.21 2.14 -24.27
C SER A 147 -40.01 1.66 -22.80
N GLY A 148 -39.49 2.55 -21.96
CA GLY A 148 -40.24 3.41 -21.13
C GLY A 148 -39.80 3.45 -19.67
N GLY A 149 -39.70 4.62 -19.08
CA GLY A 149 -39.97 4.91 -17.67
C GLY A 149 -38.77 4.98 -16.76
N GLY A 150 -38.23 6.09 -16.43
CA GLY A 150 -38.52 7.02 -15.38
C GLY A 150 -38.32 6.48 -13.95
N GLY A 151 -37.26 6.94 -13.26
CA GLY A 151 -37.07 6.69 -11.84
C GLY A 151 -35.93 7.48 -11.29
N ARG A 152 -36.19 8.75 -10.94
CA ARG A 152 -35.30 9.57 -10.11
C ARG A 152 -35.35 9.02 -8.67
N GLY A 153 -34.25 8.50 -8.18
CA GLY A 153 -34.03 8.19 -6.77
C GLY A 153 -32.92 9.07 -6.23
N GLY A 154 -33.27 10.04 -5.39
CA GLY A 154 -32.35 10.91 -4.70
C GLY A 154 -31.56 10.11 -3.66
N TRP A 155 -30.27 10.37 -3.63
CA TRP A 155 -29.39 9.85 -2.60
C TRP A 155 -29.34 10.85 -1.45
N ASP A 156 -30.07 10.56 -0.37
CA ASP A 156 -29.94 11.24 0.91
C ASP A 156 -28.57 10.93 1.52
N LYS A 157 -27.82 12.01 1.82
CA LYS A 157 -26.60 11.94 2.61
C LYS A 157 -26.94 11.69 4.08
N PRO A 158 -26.37 10.68 4.73
CA PRO A 158 -26.49 10.56 6.18
C PRO A 158 -25.64 11.64 6.86
N LYS A 159 -26.25 12.31 7.84
CA LYS A 159 -25.65 13.31 8.73
C LYS A 159 -24.54 12.67 9.56
N SER A 160 -23.40 13.36 9.65
CA SER A 160 -22.32 13.08 10.57
C SER A 160 -22.84 13.11 12.01
N ALA A 161 -22.75 12.00 12.72
CA ALA A 161 -22.89 11.95 14.16
C ALA A 161 -21.52 12.22 14.78
N ASP A 162 -21.43 13.26 15.58
CA ASP A 162 -20.34 13.51 16.51
C ASP A 162 -20.26 12.33 17.48
N LEU A 163 -19.12 11.64 17.47
CA LEU A 163 -18.77 10.66 18.48
C LEU A 163 -17.74 11.33 19.41
N ASP A 164 -18.21 11.74 20.56
CA ASP A 164 -17.36 12.05 21.71
C ASP A 164 -16.68 10.76 22.18
N ASP A 165 -15.39 10.64 21.90
CA ASP A 165 -14.54 9.53 22.32
C ASP A 165 -13.92 9.90 23.68
N ASP A 166 -14.69 9.73 24.75
CA ASP A 166 -14.17 9.67 26.12
C ASP A 166 -13.67 8.24 26.39
N ILE A 167 -12.37 8.02 26.25
CA ILE A 167 -11.69 6.79 26.67
C ILE A 167 -11.12 7.03 28.08
N PRO A 168 -11.67 6.42 29.14
CA PRO A 168 -11.03 6.44 30.45
C PRO A 168 -9.90 5.40 30.49
N PHE A 169 -8.73 5.86 30.93
CA PHE A 169 -7.59 5.00 31.31
C PHE A 169 -7.79 4.42 32.70
#